data_bfdf10b78691f882109499b7ed8afa99
#
_entry.id   bfdf10b78691f882109499b7ed8afa99
#
_cell.length_a   1.000
_cell.length_b   1.000
_cell.length_c   1.000
_cell.angle_alpha   90.00
_cell.angle_beta   90.00
_cell.angle_gamma   90.00
#
_symmetry.space_group_name_H-M   'P 1'
#
loop_
_entity.id
_entity.type
_entity.pdbx_description
1 polymer ?
#
loop_
_entity_poly.entity_id
_entity_poly.type
_entity_poly.pdbx_seq_one_letter_code
_entity_poly.pdbx_strand_id
1 'polypeptide(L)'
;TDPKPELVQRCMRTWQKMLPDYEVMLWDAKRIEEEIRCEFVDEAIRVRKWAFAADYVRVFAVHKYGGIWLDSDVEVFKSFDDLLENRLFIGQEASTFFSFNTAFKETHLTSHCFGAEPNHPFMKLCVDYYQGRHFITGTNEDLPQHMRYDMKLLPLIQSQLLQHFGYNAQACFYNKKQCVQEGICVYPSFYFDAPKSRSMKDVYCIHQCME
;
A
#
# COMPACT_ATOMS: atom_id res chain seq x y z
N THR A 1 -6.83 -25.50 2.21
CA THR A 1 -5.93 -24.33 2.17
C THR A 1 -4.71 -24.64 3.00
N ASP A 2 -3.53 -24.49 2.42
CA ASP A 2 -2.27 -24.71 3.14
C ASP A 2 -2.19 -23.77 4.36
N PRO A 3 -1.55 -24.22 5.45
CA PRO A 3 -1.39 -23.38 6.62
C PRO A 3 -0.60 -22.12 6.25
N LYS A 4 -1.06 -20.97 6.75
CA LYS A 4 -0.34 -19.70 6.53
C LYS A 4 1.10 -19.82 7.05
N PRO A 5 2.09 -19.19 6.38
CA PRO A 5 3.46 -19.13 6.87
C PRO A 5 3.53 -18.64 8.33
N GLU A 6 4.50 -19.10 9.11
CA GLU A 6 4.64 -18.75 10.53
C GLU A 6 4.73 -17.23 10.76
N LEU A 7 5.45 -16.53 9.88
CA LEU A 7 5.56 -15.07 9.91
C LEU A 7 4.19 -14.39 9.81
N VAL A 8 3.36 -14.82 8.85
CA VAL A 8 1.99 -14.28 8.68
C VAL A 8 1.15 -14.53 9.92
N GLN A 9 1.21 -15.74 10.47
CA GLN A 9 0.49 -16.07 11.71
C GLN A 9 0.95 -15.19 12.88
N ARG A 10 2.26 -14.91 12.99
CA ARG A 10 2.82 -14.00 14.00
C ARG A 10 2.27 -12.58 13.82
N CYS A 11 2.30 -12.05 12.61
CA CYS A 11 1.76 -10.71 12.32
C CYS A 11 0.27 -10.63 12.67
N MET A 12 -0.54 -11.59 12.23
CA MET A 12 -1.97 -11.63 12.54
C MET A 12 -2.28 -11.71 14.04
N ARG A 13 -1.43 -12.38 14.84
CA ARG A 13 -1.57 -12.36 16.31
C ARG A 13 -1.38 -10.96 16.90
N THR A 14 -0.51 -10.14 16.31
CA THR A 14 -0.36 -8.74 16.75
C THR A 14 -1.60 -7.90 16.44
N TRP A 15 -2.27 -8.15 15.31
CA TRP A 15 -3.52 -7.47 14.98
C TRP A 15 -4.61 -7.76 16.01
N GLN A 16 -4.81 -9.02 16.37
CA GLN A 16 -5.78 -9.42 17.40
C GLN A 16 -5.49 -8.76 18.75
N LYS A 17 -4.22 -8.57 19.08
CA LYS A 17 -3.79 -7.96 20.35
C LYS A 17 -3.92 -6.44 20.37
N MET A 18 -3.52 -5.78 19.27
CA MET A 18 -3.39 -4.32 19.21
C MET A 18 -4.62 -3.63 18.64
N LEU A 19 -5.48 -4.38 17.94
CA LEU A 19 -6.67 -3.90 17.26
C LEU A 19 -7.92 -4.72 17.69
N PRO A 20 -8.19 -4.84 19.01
CA PRO A 20 -9.26 -5.74 19.49
C PRO A 20 -10.66 -5.30 19.05
N ASP A 21 -10.86 -4.01 18.79
CA ASP A 21 -12.13 -3.41 18.40
C ASP A 21 -12.29 -3.26 16.87
N TYR A 22 -11.32 -3.77 16.09
CA TYR A 22 -11.34 -3.71 14.63
C TYR A 22 -11.85 -5.04 14.05
N GLU A 23 -12.74 -4.93 13.07
CA GLU A 23 -13.15 -6.08 12.27
C GLU A 23 -12.13 -6.38 11.18
N VAL A 24 -11.67 -7.62 11.10
CA VAL A 24 -10.72 -8.07 10.07
C VAL A 24 -11.48 -8.61 8.86
N MET A 25 -11.38 -7.89 7.74
CA MET A 25 -11.95 -8.28 6.46
C MET A 25 -10.88 -8.95 5.59
N LEU A 26 -10.99 -10.25 5.38
CA LEU A 26 -10.04 -11.00 4.55
C LEU A 26 -10.35 -10.83 3.05
N TRP A 27 -9.32 -10.48 2.26
CA TRP A 27 -9.37 -10.44 0.81
C TRP A 27 -8.65 -11.67 0.24
N ASP A 28 -9.38 -12.76 0.13
CA ASP A 28 -8.91 -14.00 -0.49
C ASP A 28 -9.30 -14.09 -1.97
N ALA A 29 -8.83 -15.13 -2.64
CA ALA A 29 -9.10 -15.34 -4.06
C ALA A 29 -10.60 -15.35 -4.40
N LYS A 30 -11.44 -15.94 -3.53
CA LYS A 30 -12.88 -15.99 -3.74
C LYS A 30 -13.50 -14.59 -3.72
N ARG A 31 -13.15 -13.78 -2.72
CA ARG A 31 -13.67 -12.42 -2.61
C ARG A 31 -13.19 -11.54 -3.76
N ILE A 32 -11.93 -11.69 -4.18
CA ILE A 32 -11.39 -10.99 -5.35
C ILE A 32 -12.22 -11.34 -6.60
N GLU A 33 -12.49 -12.61 -6.86
CA GLU A 33 -13.29 -13.07 -7.98
C GLU A 33 -14.74 -12.55 -7.93
N GLU A 34 -15.34 -12.48 -6.75
CA GLU A 34 -16.71 -12.01 -6.56
C GLU A 34 -16.87 -10.50 -6.73
N GLU A 35 -15.92 -9.70 -6.24
CA GLU A 35 -16.07 -8.25 -6.09
C GLU A 35 -15.30 -7.42 -7.11
N ILE A 36 -14.20 -7.93 -7.65
CA ILE A 36 -13.34 -7.17 -8.56
C ILE A 36 -13.65 -7.52 -10.01
N ARG A 37 -13.75 -6.48 -10.82
CA ARG A 37 -13.86 -6.56 -12.28
C ARG A 37 -12.84 -5.60 -12.87
N CYS A 38 -11.61 -6.10 -13.04
CA CYS A 38 -10.48 -5.30 -13.52
C CYS A 38 -9.54 -6.18 -14.34
N GLU A 39 -9.43 -5.89 -15.64
CA GLU A 39 -8.63 -6.68 -16.57
C GLU A 39 -7.15 -6.72 -16.17
N PHE A 40 -6.62 -5.62 -15.64
CA PHE A 40 -5.27 -5.58 -15.08
C PHE A 40 -5.06 -6.65 -14.00
N VAL A 41 -6.02 -6.81 -13.09
CA VAL A 41 -5.97 -7.82 -12.02
C VAL A 41 -6.04 -9.23 -12.59
N ASP A 42 -6.99 -9.48 -13.51
CA ASP A 42 -7.19 -10.79 -14.12
C ASP A 42 -5.93 -11.24 -14.88
N GLU A 43 -5.30 -10.32 -15.61
CA GLU A 43 -4.05 -10.56 -16.31
C GLU A 43 -2.89 -10.82 -15.37
N ALA A 44 -2.73 -10.02 -14.31
CA ALA A 44 -1.68 -10.21 -13.31
C ALA A 44 -1.80 -11.57 -12.60
N ILE A 45 -3.02 -11.97 -12.23
CA ILE A 45 -3.32 -13.29 -11.64
C ILE A 45 -2.96 -14.41 -12.62
N ARG A 46 -3.39 -14.29 -13.89
CA ARG A 46 -3.13 -15.29 -14.93
C ARG A 46 -1.65 -15.59 -15.12
N VAL A 47 -0.78 -14.58 -14.99
CA VAL A 47 0.67 -14.74 -15.10
C VAL A 47 1.38 -14.86 -13.74
N ARG A 48 0.60 -15.08 -12.65
CA ARG A 48 1.09 -15.29 -11.28
C ARG A 48 1.91 -14.12 -10.72
N LYS A 49 1.58 -12.91 -11.11
CA LYS A 49 2.17 -11.68 -10.58
C LYS A 49 1.29 -11.09 -9.47
N TRP A 50 1.18 -11.84 -8.38
CA TRP A 50 0.25 -11.60 -7.28
C TRP A 50 0.39 -10.23 -6.62
N ALA A 51 1.64 -9.72 -6.49
CA ALA A 51 1.90 -8.41 -5.91
C ALA A 51 1.18 -7.29 -6.67
N PHE A 52 1.20 -7.33 -8.01
CA PHE A 52 0.54 -6.33 -8.86
C PHE A 52 -0.99 -6.45 -8.82
N ALA A 53 -1.52 -7.67 -8.74
CA ALA A 53 -2.94 -7.86 -8.50
C ALA A 53 -3.35 -7.27 -7.14
N ALA A 54 -2.57 -7.53 -6.09
CA ALA A 54 -2.79 -6.99 -4.75
C ALA A 54 -2.74 -5.46 -4.71
N ASP A 55 -1.94 -4.81 -5.57
CA ASP A 55 -1.86 -3.35 -5.67
C ASP A 55 -3.22 -2.71 -6.00
N TYR A 56 -3.97 -3.31 -6.92
CA TYR A 56 -5.35 -2.86 -7.19
C TYR A 56 -6.30 -3.24 -6.06
N VAL A 57 -6.23 -4.49 -5.58
CA VAL A 57 -7.15 -5.00 -4.54
C VAL A 57 -7.16 -4.09 -3.31
N ARG A 58 -5.98 -3.66 -2.84
CA ARG A 58 -5.87 -2.83 -1.63
C ARG A 58 -6.50 -1.45 -1.80
N VAL A 59 -6.31 -0.80 -2.95
CA VAL A 59 -6.92 0.53 -3.19
C VAL A 59 -8.43 0.41 -3.44
N PHE A 60 -8.88 -0.66 -4.09
CA PHE A 60 -10.31 -0.95 -4.29
C PHE A 60 -11.02 -1.21 -2.95
N ALA A 61 -10.43 -2.06 -2.11
CA ALA A 61 -10.99 -2.42 -0.80
C ALA A 61 -11.19 -1.18 0.07
N VAL A 62 -10.14 -0.36 0.21
CA VAL A 62 -10.19 0.86 1.02
C VAL A 62 -11.10 1.92 0.38
N HIS A 63 -11.14 2.02 -0.95
CA HIS A 63 -12.10 2.91 -1.62
C HIS A 63 -13.54 2.51 -1.31
N LYS A 64 -13.88 1.24 -1.45
CA LYS A 64 -15.25 0.74 -1.35
C LYS A 64 -15.77 0.71 0.08
N TYR A 65 -14.95 0.21 1.02
CA TYR A 65 -15.36 -0.08 2.39
C TYR A 65 -14.81 0.93 3.41
N GLY A 66 -13.79 1.70 3.04
CA GLY A 66 -12.99 2.44 4.01
C GLY A 66 -12.15 1.51 4.87
N GLY A 67 -11.66 2.07 6.00
CA GLY A 67 -10.86 1.31 6.95
C GLY A 67 -9.37 1.32 6.64
N ILE A 68 -8.65 0.34 7.16
CA ILE A 68 -7.20 0.25 7.10
C ILE A 68 -6.79 -1.00 6.34
N TRP A 69 -5.96 -0.84 5.32
CA TRP A 69 -5.29 -1.97 4.67
C TRP A 69 -4.04 -2.36 5.44
N LEU A 70 -3.86 -3.66 5.62
CA LEU A 70 -2.64 -4.27 6.13
C LEU A 70 -2.24 -5.44 5.23
N ASP A 71 -1.01 -5.45 4.74
CA ASP A 71 -0.44 -6.64 4.10
C ASP A 71 -0.28 -7.76 5.15
N SER A 72 -0.37 -9.01 4.75
CA SER A 72 -0.44 -10.16 5.66
C SER A 72 0.82 -10.33 6.53
N ASP A 73 1.93 -9.74 6.13
CA ASP A 73 3.22 -9.73 6.82
C ASP A 73 3.54 -8.41 7.53
N VAL A 74 2.52 -7.61 7.81
CA VAL A 74 2.65 -6.40 8.63
C VAL A 74 2.45 -6.73 10.11
N GLU A 75 3.46 -6.45 10.92
CA GLU A 75 3.41 -6.57 12.38
C GLU A 75 2.96 -5.24 13.00
N VAL A 76 1.91 -5.27 13.85
CA VAL A 76 1.31 -4.08 14.47
C VAL A 76 1.76 -3.94 15.93
N PHE A 77 2.19 -2.73 16.31
CA PHE A 77 2.72 -2.41 17.64
C PHE A 77 1.83 -1.47 18.45
N LYS A 78 0.92 -0.74 17.78
CA LYS A 78 0.06 0.27 18.38
C LYS A 78 -1.28 0.32 17.64
N SER A 79 -2.37 0.68 18.35
CA SER A 79 -3.66 0.99 17.70
C SER A 79 -3.52 2.17 16.72
N PHE A 80 -4.35 2.15 15.69
CA PHE A 80 -4.43 3.24 14.70
C PHE A 80 -5.47 4.31 15.07
N ASP A 81 -6.10 4.24 16.26
CA ASP A 81 -7.24 5.08 16.63
C ASP A 81 -6.96 6.59 16.49
N ASP A 82 -5.76 7.03 16.90
CA ASP A 82 -5.34 8.42 16.77
C ASP A 82 -5.05 8.86 15.32
N LEU A 83 -4.92 7.93 14.37
CA LEU A 83 -4.82 8.22 12.94
C LEU A 83 -6.18 8.36 12.27
N LEU A 84 -7.24 7.81 12.87
CA LEU A 84 -8.61 7.85 12.34
C LEU A 84 -9.23 9.26 12.39
N GLU A 85 -8.59 10.21 13.05
CA GLU A 85 -8.96 11.63 12.97
C GLU A 85 -8.73 12.23 11.56
N ASN A 86 -7.87 11.58 10.75
CA ASN A 86 -7.65 11.98 9.37
C ASN A 86 -8.65 11.26 8.45
N ARG A 87 -9.14 11.94 7.42
CA ARG A 87 -9.95 11.29 6.39
C ARG A 87 -9.15 10.27 5.59
N LEU A 88 -7.84 10.47 5.49
CA LEU A 88 -6.89 9.50 4.97
C LEU A 88 -5.53 9.65 5.65
N PHE A 89 -4.90 8.53 6.01
CA PHE A 89 -3.51 8.49 6.41
C PHE A 89 -2.71 7.49 5.58
N ILE A 90 -1.46 7.84 5.29
CA ILE A 90 -0.49 7.02 4.57
C ILE A 90 0.92 7.40 5.02
N GLY A 91 1.89 6.52 4.89
CA GLY A 91 3.28 6.79 5.25
C GLY A 91 4.19 7.03 4.05
N GLN A 92 5.35 7.61 4.32
CA GLN A 92 6.48 7.60 3.40
C GLN A 92 7.23 6.28 3.53
N GLU A 93 7.76 5.72 2.44
CA GLU A 93 8.65 4.56 2.52
C GLU A 93 10.09 4.96 2.88
N ALA A 94 10.74 4.16 3.73
CA ALA A 94 12.12 4.38 4.13
C ALA A 94 13.11 4.15 2.96
N SER A 95 12.80 3.28 2.02
CA SER A 95 13.60 2.99 0.83
C SER A 95 13.88 4.23 -0.03
N THR A 96 12.99 5.23 0.00
CA THR A 96 13.16 6.52 -0.69
C THR A 96 14.47 7.24 -0.30
N PHE A 97 15.00 6.96 0.90
CA PHE A 97 16.20 7.64 1.42
C PHE A 97 17.52 7.02 0.95
N PHE A 98 17.51 5.77 0.49
CA PHE A 98 18.75 5.03 0.22
C PHE A 98 19.15 4.97 -1.26
N SER A 99 18.31 5.45 -2.17
CA SER A 99 18.68 5.48 -3.61
C SER A 99 19.52 6.70 -3.95
N PHE A 100 20.81 6.61 -3.67
CA PHE A 100 21.78 7.70 -3.98
C PHE A 100 22.13 7.84 -5.47
N ASN A 101 21.67 6.95 -6.35
CA ASN A 101 22.22 6.81 -7.71
C ASN A 101 21.27 7.17 -8.86
N THR A 102 20.08 7.69 -8.61
CA THR A 102 19.20 8.12 -9.70
C THR A 102 19.03 9.63 -9.71
N ALA A 103 19.21 10.24 -10.87
CA ALA A 103 19.03 11.69 -11.09
C ALA A 103 17.59 12.17 -10.81
N PHE A 104 16.65 11.24 -10.65
CA PHE A 104 15.27 11.45 -10.24
C PHE A 104 15.00 10.58 -9.01
N LYS A 105 14.97 11.20 -7.84
CA LYS A 105 14.49 10.53 -6.61
C LYS A 105 12.99 10.32 -6.73
N GLU A 106 12.60 9.13 -7.13
CA GLU A 106 11.20 8.71 -7.03
C GLU A 106 10.87 8.54 -5.56
N THR A 107 9.82 9.22 -5.13
CA THR A 107 9.33 9.10 -3.75
C THR A 107 8.24 8.04 -3.72
N HIS A 108 8.33 7.14 -2.77
CA HIS A 108 7.36 6.08 -2.57
C HIS A 108 6.56 6.34 -1.29
N LEU A 109 5.28 5.97 -1.34
CA LEU A 109 4.41 5.94 -0.17
C LEU A 109 4.16 4.49 0.26
N THR A 110 3.86 4.27 1.53
CA THR A 110 3.59 2.91 2.03
C THR A 110 2.34 2.33 1.39
N SER A 111 2.47 1.18 0.72
CA SER A 111 1.32 0.45 0.18
C SER A 111 0.89 -0.71 1.08
N HIS A 112 1.74 -1.13 2.00
CA HIS A 112 1.50 -2.23 2.93
C HIS A 112 0.62 -1.85 4.14
N CYS A 113 0.53 -0.52 4.43
CA CYS A 113 -0.31 0.02 5.49
C CYS A 113 -0.76 1.44 5.15
N PHE A 114 -2.05 1.66 5.01
CA PHE A 114 -2.70 2.97 4.88
C PHE A 114 -4.19 2.83 5.22
N GLY A 115 -4.84 3.94 5.54
CA GLY A 115 -6.27 3.95 5.84
C GLY A 115 -6.97 5.16 5.26
N ALA A 116 -8.26 4.99 4.93
CA ALA A 116 -9.11 6.07 4.48
C ALA A 116 -10.59 5.85 4.85
N GLU A 117 -11.37 6.92 4.87
CA GLU A 117 -12.83 6.82 4.84
C GLU A 117 -13.32 6.24 3.50
N PRO A 118 -14.50 5.60 3.46
CA PRO A 118 -15.02 5.04 2.21
C PRO A 118 -15.28 6.16 1.19
N ASN A 119 -15.08 5.84 -0.09
CA ASN A 119 -15.24 6.77 -1.22
C ASN A 119 -14.33 8.01 -1.18
N HIS A 120 -13.22 7.96 -0.47
CA HIS A 120 -12.26 9.06 -0.42
C HIS A 120 -11.75 9.40 -1.84
N PRO A 121 -11.69 10.70 -2.24
CA PRO A 121 -11.33 11.12 -3.59
C PRO A 121 -9.97 10.60 -4.07
N PHE A 122 -8.97 10.56 -3.20
CA PHE A 122 -7.65 10.01 -3.54
C PHE A 122 -7.71 8.50 -3.79
N MET A 123 -8.47 7.73 -2.99
CA MET A 123 -8.64 6.30 -3.23
C MET A 123 -9.37 6.04 -4.54
N LYS A 124 -10.39 6.87 -4.86
CA LYS A 124 -11.03 6.82 -6.17
C LYS A 124 -10.03 7.04 -7.31
N LEU A 125 -9.18 8.04 -7.20
CA LEU A 125 -8.16 8.33 -8.22
C LEU A 125 -7.18 7.15 -8.39
N CYS A 126 -6.80 6.48 -7.29
CA CYS A 126 -5.98 5.27 -7.35
C CYS A 126 -6.69 4.11 -8.07
N VAL A 127 -7.98 3.91 -7.82
CA VAL A 127 -8.78 2.89 -8.53
C VAL A 127 -8.91 3.25 -10.01
N ASP A 128 -9.23 4.51 -10.32
CA ASP A 128 -9.38 5.01 -11.69
C ASP A 128 -8.08 4.86 -12.51
N TYR A 129 -6.92 4.95 -11.87
CA TYR A 129 -5.62 4.73 -12.53
C TYR A 129 -5.55 3.41 -13.28
N TYR A 130 -6.18 2.36 -12.78
CA TYR A 130 -6.15 1.03 -13.38
C TYR A 130 -7.27 0.80 -14.42
N GLN A 131 -8.23 1.73 -14.55
CA GLN A 131 -9.33 1.59 -15.51
C GLN A 131 -8.83 1.59 -16.96
N GLY A 132 -9.17 0.54 -17.70
CA GLY A 132 -8.74 0.37 -19.08
C GLY A 132 -7.25 0.08 -19.27
N ARG A 133 -6.51 -0.17 -18.18
CA ARG A 133 -5.11 -0.62 -18.26
C ARG A 133 -5.02 -2.13 -18.36
N HIS A 134 -3.97 -2.57 -19.06
CA HIS A 134 -3.56 -3.95 -19.14
C HIS A 134 -2.27 -4.17 -18.37
N PHE A 135 -2.18 -5.29 -17.64
CA PHE A 135 -0.94 -5.70 -17.00
C PHE A 135 0.03 -6.28 -18.04
N ILE A 136 -0.51 -7.03 -19.03
CA ILE A 136 0.27 -7.61 -20.13
C ILE A 136 0.37 -6.58 -21.24
N THR A 137 1.57 -6.02 -21.45
CA THR A 137 1.84 -4.98 -22.46
C THR A 137 2.57 -5.52 -23.68
N GLY A 138 3.12 -6.74 -23.62
CA GLY A 138 3.82 -7.39 -24.71
C GLY A 138 3.65 -8.90 -24.67
N THR A 139 3.50 -9.52 -25.83
CA THR A 139 3.28 -10.98 -25.99
C THR A 139 4.53 -11.76 -26.39
N ASN A 140 5.61 -11.08 -26.77
CA ASN A 140 6.86 -11.74 -27.14
C ASN A 140 7.58 -12.27 -25.88
N GLU A 141 7.67 -13.59 -25.75
CA GLU A 141 8.25 -14.27 -24.59
C GLU A 141 9.76 -14.11 -24.47
N ASP A 142 10.46 -13.77 -25.56
CA ASP A 142 11.90 -13.52 -25.57
C ASP A 142 12.28 -12.16 -24.92
N LEU A 143 11.31 -11.29 -24.71
CA LEU A 143 11.55 -9.99 -24.10
C LEU A 143 11.65 -10.07 -22.55
N PRO A 144 12.48 -9.21 -21.94
CA PRO A 144 12.52 -9.06 -20.49
C PRO A 144 11.15 -8.73 -19.89
N GLN A 145 10.91 -9.15 -18.63
CA GLN A 145 9.59 -8.98 -18.00
C GLN A 145 9.08 -7.52 -18.00
N HIS A 146 9.96 -6.54 -17.77
CA HIS A 146 9.59 -5.12 -17.75
C HIS A 146 9.14 -4.55 -19.11
N MET A 147 9.37 -5.29 -20.20
CA MET A 147 8.86 -4.97 -21.55
C MET A 147 7.58 -5.73 -21.91
N ARG A 148 7.21 -6.70 -21.07
CA ARG A 148 6.02 -7.56 -21.26
C ARG A 148 4.90 -7.21 -20.30
N TYR A 149 5.21 -6.59 -19.18
CA TYR A 149 4.27 -6.30 -18.11
C TYR A 149 4.37 -4.84 -17.62
N ASP A 150 3.25 -4.25 -17.27
CA ASP A 150 3.23 -2.98 -16.54
C ASP A 150 3.62 -3.22 -15.08
N MET A 151 4.91 -3.12 -14.80
CA MET A 151 5.50 -3.39 -13.49
C MET A 151 5.63 -2.13 -12.61
N LYS A 152 4.84 -1.09 -12.88
CA LYS A 152 4.86 0.10 -12.05
C LYS A 152 4.23 -0.18 -10.70
N LEU A 153 4.97 0.07 -9.64
CA LEU A 153 4.57 -0.24 -8.26
C LEU A 153 3.56 0.78 -7.72
N LEU A 154 2.60 0.32 -6.94
CA LEU A 154 1.60 1.18 -6.29
C LEU A 154 2.21 2.29 -5.41
N PRO A 155 3.27 2.06 -4.62
CA PRO A 155 3.96 3.11 -3.86
C PRO A 155 4.32 4.34 -4.70
N LEU A 156 4.81 4.14 -5.91
CA LEU A 156 5.14 5.20 -6.84
C LEU A 156 3.89 5.84 -7.45
N ILE A 157 2.90 5.03 -7.83
CA ILE A 157 1.62 5.50 -8.38
C ILE A 157 0.94 6.41 -7.36
N GLN A 158 0.82 5.97 -6.11
CA GLN A 158 0.23 6.77 -5.03
C GLN A 158 0.97 8.09 -4.82
N SER A 159 2.31 8.07 -4.81
CA SER A 159 3.11 9.28 -4.67
C SER A 159 2.88 10.28 -5.81
N GLN A 160 2.76 9.81 -7.05
CA GLN A 160 2.49 10.66 -8.21
C GLN A 160 1.06 11.23 -8.18
N LEU A 161 0.07 10.39 -7.89
CA LEU A 161 -1.33 10.83 -7.83
C LEU A 161 -1.60 11.78 -6.67
N LEU A 162 -0.93 11.59 -5.53
CA LEU A 162 -1.14 12.43 -4.36
C LEU A 162 -0.68 13.88 -4.57
N GLN A 163 0.19 14.14 -5.54
CA GLN A 163 0.59 15.50 -5.89
C GLN A 163 -0.59 16.36 -6.37
N HIS A 164 -1.65 15.76 -6.93
CA HIS A 164 -2.88 16.46 -7.28
C HIS A 164 -3.62 17.04 -6.07
N PHE A 165 -3.31 16.53 -4.87
CA PHE A 165 -3.87 16.99 -3.60
C PHE A 165 -2.91 17.89 -2.81
N GLY A 166 -1.81 18.31 -3.43
CA GLY A 166 -0.83 19.21 -2.83
C GLY A 166 0.34 18.51 -2.10
N TYR A 167 0.49 17.19 -2.24
CA TYR A 167 1.65 16.48 -1.71
C TYR A 167 2.93 16.93 -2.39
N ASN A 168 3.90 17.35 -1.59
CA ASN A 168 5.22 17.71 -2.07
C ASN A 168 6.18 16.51 -1.98
N ALA A 169 6.31 15.79 -3.08
CA ALA A 169 7.18 14.62 -3.17
C ALA A 169 8.67 14.97 -2.91
N GLN A 170 9.12 16.16 -3.27
CA GLN A 170 10.51 16.60 -3.03
C GLN A 170 10.79 16.84 -1.54
N ALA A 171 9.79 17.31 -0.79
CA ALA A 171 9.91 17.53 0.65
C ALA A 171 9.96 16.22 1.46
N CYS A 172 9.70 15.07 0.86
CA CYS A 172 9.79 13.76 1.51
C CYS A 172 11.23 13.48 2.02
N PHE A 173 12.25 14.08 1.40
CA PHE A 173 13.64 14.00 1.87
C PHE A 173 13.80 14.39 3.36
N TYR A 174 12.98 15.33 3.85
CA TYR A 174 13.00 15.75 5.24
C TYR A 174 12.26 14.79 6.18
N ASN A 175 11.59 13.78 5.65
CA ASN A 175 10.80 12.79 6.41
C ASN A 175 9.90 13.43 7.47
N LYS A 176 9.16 14.45 7.07
CA LYS A 176 8.22 15.19 7.94
C LYS A 176 6.78 14.89 7.55
N LYS A 177 5.88 14.99 8.52
CA LYS A 177 4.44 14.92 8.28
C LYS A 177 4.01 16.02 7.31
N GLN A 178 3.21 15.66 6.31
CA GLN A 178 2.54 16.59 5.39
C GLN A 178 1.03 16.32 5.45
N CYS A 179 0.26 17.32 5.86
CA CYS A 179 -1.20 17.27 5.73
C CYS A 179 -1.59 18.16 4.55
N VAL A 180 -2.35 17.61 3.62
CA VAL A 180 -2.69 18.20 2.34
C VAL A 180 -4.21 18.26 2.16
N GLN A 181 -4.70 18.53 0.96
CA GLN A 181 -6.13 18.66 0.68
C GLN A 181 -6.91 17.39 1.03
N GLU A 182 -8.22 17.49 1.15
CA GLU A 182 -9.15 16.39 1.44
C GLU A 182 -8.87 15.62 2.75
N GLY A 183 -8.24 16.27 3.74
CA GLY A 183 -7.94 15.64 5.03
C GLY A 183 -6.91 14.52 4.98
N ILE A 184 -6.04 14.54 3.96
CA ILE A 184 -4.97 13.56 3.78
C ILE A 184 -3.77 13.95 4.62
N CYS A 185 -3.26 13.02 5.44
CA CYS A 185 -2.00 13.18 6.15
C CYS A 185 -1.00 12.10 5.75
N VAL A 186 0.13 12.53 5.22
CA VAL A 186 1.30 11.68 4.91
C VAL A 186 2.25 11.74 6.09
N TYR A 187 2.51 10.60 6.71
CA TYR A 187 3.33 10.47 7.90
C TYR A 187 4.79 10.13 7.56
N PRO A 188 5.74 10.50 8.44
CA PRO A 188 7.13 10.06 8.29
C PRO A 188 7.27 8.54 8.23
N SER A 189 8.29 8.05 7.53
CA SER A 189 8.49 6.61 7.29
C SER A 189 8.54 5.78 8.56
N PHE A 190 9.09 6.31 9.65
CA PHE A 190 9.23 5.56 10.90
C PHE A 190 7.91 5.23 11.62
N TYR A 191 6.78 5.77 11.16
CA TYR A 191 5.46 5.40 11.69
C TYR A 191 5.03 4.00 11.24
N PHE A 192 5.37 3.63 10.00
CA PHE A 192 4.89 2.39 9.37
C PHE A 192 6.02 1.50 8.86
N ASP A 193 7.24 2.02 8.84
CA ASP A 193 8.41 1.36 8.27
C ASP A 193 9.63 1.69 9.15
N ALA A 194 9.65 1.12 10.37
CA ALA A 194 10.54 1.54 11.43
C ALA A 194 12.01 1.28 11.12
N PRO A 195 12.86 2.30 11.09
CA PRO A 195 14.29 2.11 11.07
C PRO A 195 14.78 1.54 12.42
N LYS A 196 15.74 0.63 12.38
CA LYS A 196 16.32 -0.11 13.52
C LYS A 196 16.85 0.76 14.68
N SER A 197 16.89 2.09 14.56
CA SER A 197 17.54 3.02 15.51
C SER A 197 16.61 3.96 16.26
N ARG A 198 15.28 3.85 16.12
CA ARG A 198 14.31 4.76 16.78
C ARG A 198 13.54 4.09 17.92
N SER A 199 13.03 4.92 18.83
CA SER A 199 12.07 4.50 19.85
C SER A 199 10.83 3.90 19.19
N MET A 200 10.38 2.74 19.67
CA MET A 200 9.14 2.08 19.21
C MET A 200 7.86 2.85 19.58
N LYS A 201 7.98 3.93 20.37
CA LYS A 201 6.81 4.68 20.88
C LYS A 201 5.93 5.26 19.76
N ASP A 202 6.54 5.68 18.64
CA ASP A 202 5.83 6.31 17.53
C ASP A 202 5.56 5.33 16.36
N VAL A 203 5.97 4.07 16.50
CA VAL A 203 5.82 3.04 15.47
C VAL A 203 4.45 2.40 15.58
N TYR A 204 3.67 2.44 14.50
CA TYR A 204 2.37 1.76 14.41
C TYR A 204 2.51 0.33 13.90
N CYS A 205 3.28 0.15 12.85
CA CYS A 205 3.52 -1.17 12.28
C CYS A 205 4.87 -1.24 11.56
N ILE A 206 5.29 -2.47 11.25
CA ILE A 206 6.50 -2.76 10.47
C ILE A 206 6.14 -3.82 9.42
N HIS A 207 6.52 -3.58 8.19
CA HIS A 207 6.46 -4.55 7.10
C HIS A 207 7.65 -5.52 7.20
N GLN A 208 7.37 -6.81 7.28
CA GLN A 208 8.40 -7.84 7.46
C GLN A 208 9.02 -8.31 6.13
N CYS A 209 8.50 -7.81 4.98
CA CYS A 209 9.01 -8.05 3.62
C CYS A 209 9.28 -9.53 3.36
N MET A 210 8.22 -10.36 3.33
CA MET A 210 8.36 -11.73 2.88
C MET A 210 8.77 -11.75 1.40
N GLU A 211 9.94 -12.34 1.12
CA GLU A 211 10.41 -12.62 -0.24
C GLU A 211 9.67 -13.82 -0.86
#